data_c00d25bc42f19a1dad0a9c0bef88356c
#
_entry.id   c00d25bc42f19a1dad0a9c0bef88356c
#
_cell.length_a   1.000
_cell.length_b   1.000
_cell.length_c   1.000
_cell.angle_alpha   90.00
_cell.angle_beta   90.00
_cell.angle_gamma   90.00
#
_symmetry.space_group_name_H-M   'P 1'
#
loop_
_entity.id
_entity.type
_entity.pdbx_description
1 polymer ?
#
loop_
_entity_poly.entity_id
_entity_poly.type
_entity_poly.pdbx_seq_one_letter_code
_entity_poly.pdbx_strand_id
1 'polypeptide(L)'
;MAEAIGNGTGTDKKVMVAIDESDCSHYALMWVLENLKDTITKSPLIIFVAQPPATGNITFAASLGVARMYYPISSTPGYVESAQENHRKFAVALLEKAKQICASHGVEAKVVTEIGDPKTAVCDAVEKHDINLLILGERGHGTIKRAILGSVSNYCVQNAKCPVLVVKKAPVQVA
;
A
#
# COMPACT_ATOMS: atom_id res chain seq x y z
N MET A 1 39.32 28.42 3.91
CA MET A 1 38.81 27.72 2.71
C MET A 1 37.39 27.29 3.01
N ALA A 2 36.42 28.02 2.50
CA ALA A 2 35.00 27.65 2.60
C ALA A 2 34.67 26.80 1.39
N GLU A 3 34.49 25.50 1.59
CA GLU A 3 33.93 24.62 0.55
C GLU A 3 32.45 24.97 0.36
N ALA A 4 32.16 25.35 -0.85
CA ALA A 4 30.80 25.61 -1.31
C ALA A 4 29.98 24.31 -1.17
N ILE A 5 29.02 24.33 -0.27
CA ILE A 5 27.95 23.32 -0.20
C ILE A 5 27.19 23.43 -1.52
N GLY A 6 27.41 22.45 -2.39
CA GLY A 6 26.76 22.34 -3.67
C GLY A 6 25.26 22.46 -3.52
N ASN A 7 24.68 23.38 -4.28
CA ASN A 7 23.27 23.59 -4.47
C ASN A 7 22.68 22.33 -5.13
N GLY A 8 22.28 21.35 -4.32
CA GLY A 8 21.56 20.18 -4.79
C GLY A 8 20.27 20.64 -5.41
N THR A 9 20.18 20.57 -6.74
CA THR A 9 18.93 20.65 -7.49
C THR A 9 17.93 19.76 -6.79
N GLY A 10 16.86 20.36 -6.25
CA GLY A 10 15.83 19.65 -5.50
C GLY A 10 15.22 18.57 -6.39
N THR A 11 15.71 17.35 -6.25
CA THR A 11 15.07 16.20 -6.86
C THR A 11 13.71 16.06 -6.20
N ASP A 12 12.65 16.21 -6.99
CA ASP A 12 11.27 16.06 -6.50
C ASP A 12 11.14 14.75 -5.75
N LYS A 13 10.81 14.83 -4.47
CA LYS A 13 10.72 13.65 -3.61
C LYS A 13 9.53 12.79 -4.01
N LYS A 14 9.79 11.55 -4.42
CA LYS A 14 8.77 10.59 -4.77
C LYS A 14 8.18 9.98 -3.50
N VAL A 15 6.88 10.13 -3.34
CA VAL A 15 6.11 9.58 -2.22
C VAL A 15 5.25 8.43 -2.73
N MET A 16 5.28 7.29 -2.05
CA MET A 16 4.43 6.15 -2.34
C MET A 16 3.52 5.83 -1.16
N VAL A 17 2.24 5.65 -1.43
CA VAL A 17 1.26 5.10 -0.49
C VAL A 17 0.89 3.70 -0.94
N ALA A 18 1.19 2.70 -0.12
CA ALA A 18 0.73 1.34 -0.38
C ALA A 18 -0.62 1.13 0.30
N ILE A 19 -1.60 0.72 -0.50
CA ILE A 19 -2.98 0.54 -0.06
C ILE A 19 -3.46 -0.90 -0.28
N ASP A 20 -4.42 -1.28 0.52
CA ASP A 20 -5.24 -2.47 0.38
C ASP A 20 -6.71 -2.10 0.59
N GLU A 21 -7.58 -3.08 0.74
CA GLU A 21 -9.02 -2.86 0.99
C GLU A 21 -9.35 -2.44 2.43
N SER A 22 -8.35 -2.27 3.31
CA SER A 22 -8.57 -1.93 4.72
C SER A 22 -8.91 -0.47 4.93
N ASP A 23 -9.70 -0.18 5.97
CA ASP A 23 -9.96 1.18 6.42
C ASP A 23 -8.70 1.92 6.83
N CYS A 24 -7.68 1.21 7.33
CA CYS A 24 -6.42 1.83 7.76
C CYS A 24 -5.62 2.36 6.57
N SER A 25 -5.57 1.62 5.46
CA SER A 25 -4.90 2.08 4.25
C SER A 25 -5.64 3.24 3.57
N HIS A 26 -6.98 3.19 3.57
CA HIS A 26 -7.78 4.31 3.11
C HIS A 26 -7.56 5.57 3.96
N TYR A 27 -7.55 5.41 5.28
CA TYR A 27 -7.25 6.51 6.20
C TYR A 27 -5.84 7.08 5.97
N ALA A 28 -4.84 6.22 5.72
CA ALA A 28 -3.49 6.67 5.43
C ALA A 28 -3.44 7.51 4.13
N LEU A 29 -4.15 7.09 3.08
CA LEU A 29 -4.26 7.88 1.84
C LEU A 29 -4.91 9.25 2.10
N MET A 30 -6.02 9.30 2.82
CA MET A 30 -6.69 10.56 3.16
C MET A 30 -5.77 11.46 3.98
N TRP A 31 -5.08 10.91 4.97
CA TRP A 31 -4.13 11.63 5.79
C TRP A 31 -3.01 12.29 4.95
N VAL A 32 -2.48 11.57 3.96
CA VAL A 32 -1.46 12.09 3.03
C VAL A 32 -1.99 13.27 2.22
N LEU A 33 -3.19 13.14 1.67
CA LEU A 33 -3.82 14.21 0.88
C LEU A 33 -4.09 15.48 1.68
N GLU A 34 -4.35 15.34 2.98
CA GLU A 34 -4.62 16.46 3.87
C GLU A 34 -3.35 17.10 4.44
N ASN A 35 -2.33 16.31 4.76
CA ASN A 35 -1.18 16.76 5.54
C ASN A 35 0.13 16.91 4.72
N LEU A 36 0.26 16.25 3.57
CA LEU A 36 1.47 16.27 2.76
C LEU A 36 1.26 16.93 1.39
N LYS A 37 0.21 17.72 1.22
CA LYS A 37 -0.19 18.29 -0.06
C LYS A 37 0.95 19.04 -0.75
N ASP A 38 1.69 19.88 -0.03
CA ASP A 38 2.81 20.63 -0.60
C ASP A 38 3.97 19.77 -1.09
N THR A 39 4.12 18.58 -0.53
CA THR A 39 5.14 17.62 -0.93
C THR A 39 4.73 16.85 -2.19
N ILE A 40 3.47 16.40 -2.23
CA ILE A 40 2.97 15.54 -3.30
C ILE A 40 2.48 16.30 -4.54
N THR A 41 2.31 17.62 -4.47
CA THR A 41 1.98 18.44 -5.65
C THR A 41 3.19 18.74 -6.54
N LYS A 42 4.40 18.59 -6.02
CA LYS A 42 5.66 18.80 -6.78
C LYS A 42 6.06 17.58 -7.59
N SER A 43 5.61 16.41 -7.21
CA SER A 43 5.87 15.15 -7.92
C SER A 43 4.63 14.25 -7.79
N PRO A 44 4.23 13.51 -8.83
CA PRO A 44 3.06 12.64 -8.75
C PRO A 44 3.14 11.67 -7.57
N LEU A 45 2.06 11.60 -6.80
CA LEU A 45 1.91 10.59 -5.74
C LEU A 45 1.82 9.19 -6.38
N ILE A 46 2.59 8.25 -5.88
CA ILE A 46 2.51 6.86 -6.35
C ILE A 46 1.59 6.08 -5.41
N ILE A 47 0.53 5.50 -5.98
CA ILE A 47 -0.36 4.59 -5.26
C ILE A 47 -0.02 3.17 -5.67
N PHE A 48 0.28 2.33 -4.70
CA PHE A 48 0.71 0.95 -4.91
C PHE A 48 -0.28 -0.05 -4.30
N VAL A 49 -0.59 -1.11 -5.05
CA VAL A 49 -1.35 -2.27 -4.57
C VAL A 49 -0.59 -3.55 -4.92
N ALA A 50 -0.30 -4.37 -3.91
CA ALA A 50 0.23 -5.70 -4.12
C ALA A 50 -0.91 -6.66 -4.50
N GLN A 51 -0.70 -7.48 -5.53
CA GLN A 51 -1.58 -8.57 -5.88
C GLN A 51 -1.00 -9.88 -5.32
N PRO A 52 -1.64 -10.53 -4.35
CA PRO A 52 -1.17 -11.84 -3.91
C PRO A 52 -1.13 -12.82 -5.08
N PRO A 53 -0.08 -13.65 -5.20
CA PRO A 53 -0.04 -14.67 -6.23
C PRO A 53 -1.16 -15.68 -5.99
N ALA A 54 -1.87 -16.04 -7.03
CA ALA A 54 -2.83 -17.14 -6.98
C ALA A 54 -2.06 -18.46 -6.93
N THR A 55 -1.60 -18.83 -5.74
CA THR A 55 -1.05 -20.14 -5.48
C THR A 55 -2.16 -21.10 -5.12
N GLY A 56 -2.01 -22.41 -5.39
CA GLY A 56 -3.03 -23.43 -5.12
C GLY A 56 -3.48 -23.58 -3.65
N ASN A 57 -3.00 -22.73 -2.76
CA ASN A 57 -3.43 -22.59 -1.38
C ASN A 57 -4.17 -21.25 -1.23
N ILE A 58 -5.45 -21.23 -1.59
CA ILE A 58 -6.27 -20.04 -1.39
C ILE A 58 -6.57 -19.91 0.09
N THR A 59 -5.92 -18.96 0.73
CA THR A 59 -6.43 -18.42 1.97
C THR A 59 -7.53 -17.42 1.60
N PHE A 60 -8.77 -17.87 1.55
CA PHE A 60 -9.91 -16.97 1.55
C PHE A 60 -9.88 -16.21 2.88
N ALA A 61 -9.35 -15.02 2.89
CA ALA A 61 -9.74 -14.04 3.87
C ALA A 61 -11.17 -13.61 3.48
N ALA A 62 -12.14 -14.38 3.99
CA ALA A 62 -13.51 -13.94 3.92
C ALA A 62 -13.62 -12.64 4.70
N SER A 63 -13.98 -11.56 4.05
CA SER A 63 -14.30 -10.25 4.63
C SER A 63 -15.54 -10.28 5.55
N LEU A 64 -15.94 -11.45 6.00
CA LEU A 64 -17.09 -11.72 6.86
C LEU A 64 -16.69 -12.59 8.05
N GLY A 65 -15.69 -12.21 8.85
CA GLY A 65 -15.55 -12.67 10.23
C GLY A 65 -15.62 -14.19 10.52
N VAL A 66 -15.54 -15.05 9.52
CA VAL A 66 -15.72 -16.49 9.64
C VAL A 66 -14.40 -17.20 9.33
N ALA A 67 -14.04 -18.12 10.22
CA ALA A 67 -12.91 -19.02 10.24
C ALA A 67 -12.17 -19.23 8.90
N ARG A 68 -10.83 -19.13 8.96
CA ARG A 68 -9.91 -19.56 7.92
C ARG A 68 -10.17 -21.03 7.59
N MET A 69 -10.95 -21.28 6.56
CA MET A 69 -11.10 -22.63 6.02
C MET A 69 -10.03 -22.84 4.97
N TYR A 70 -9.06 -23.69 5.30
CA TYR A 70 -8.09 -24.20 4.34
C TYR A 70 -8.79 -25.26 3.49
N TYR A 71 -9.14 -24.93 2.25
CA TYR A 71 -9.48 -25.93 1.26
C TYR A 71 -8.26 -26.21 0.38
N PRO A 72 -7.72 -27.43 0.36
CA PRO A 72 -6.80 -27.83 -0.68
C PRO A 72 -7.60 -27.97 -1.98
N ILE A 73 -7.65 -26.93 -2.78
CA ILE A 73 -8.23 -27.01 -4.12
C ILE A 73 -7.13 -27.51 -5.04
N SER A 74 -7.40 -28.63 -5.70
CA SER A 74 -6.57 -29.13 -6.78
C SER A 74 -6.28 -27.99 -7.74
N SER A 75 -5.01 -27.63 -7.89
CA SER A 75 -4.56 -26.54 -8.75
C SER A 75 -4.71 -26.95 -10.22
N THR A 76 -5.94 -26.94 -10.72
CA THR A 76 -6.14 -27.00 -12.17
C THR A 76 -5.66 -25.67 -12.75
N PRO A 77 -4.86 -25.66 -13.83
CA PRO A 77 -4.29 -24.43 -14.40
C PRO A 77 -5.33 -23.35 -14.65
N GLY A 78 -6.52 -23.65 -15.15
CA GLY A 78 -7.60 -22.69 -15.39
C GLY A 78 -8.16 -22.02 -14.13
N TYR A 79 -8.08 -22.67 -12.96
CA TYR A 79 -8.52 -22.07 -11.71
C TYR A 79 -7.54 -21.04 -11.19
N VAL A 80 -6.24 -21.31 -11.27
CA VAL A 80 -5.18 -20.37 -10.85
C VAL A 80 -5.22 -19.11 -11.72
N GLU A 81 -5.39 -19.25 -13.03
CA GLU A 81 -5.53 -18.13 -13.96
C GLU A 81 -6.75 -17.27 -13.64
N SER A 82 -7.89 -17.91 -13.39
CA SER A 82 -9.13 -17.21 -13.03
C SER A 82 -9.00 -16.46 -11.69
N ALA A 83 -8.36 -17.07 -10.70
CA ALA A 83 -8.12 -16.44 -9.40
C ALA A 83 -7.16 -15.24 -9.53
N GLN A 84 -6.08 -15.38 -10.31
CA GLN A 84 -5.14 -14.27 -10.54
C GLN A 84 -5.80 -13.13 -11.30
N GLU A 85 -6.66 -13.42 -12.27
CA GLU A 85 -7.41 -12.40 -13.00
C GLU A 85 -8.40 -11.65 -12.07
N ASN A 86 -9.01 -12.34 -11.11
CA ASN A 86 -9.85 -11.71 -10.09
C ASN A 86 -9.04 -10.78 -9.18
N HIS A 87 -7.85 -11.21 -8.73
CA HIS A 87 -6.95 -10.35 -7.97
C HIS A 87 -6.54 -9.11 -8.77
N ARG A 88 -6.26 -9.27 -10.06
CA ARG A 88 -5.94 -8.17 -10.95
C ARG A 88 -7.08 -7.18 -11.09
N LYS A 89 -8.29 -7.66 -11.36
CA LYS A 89 -9.49 -6.81 -11.48
C LYS A 89 -9.76 -6.04 -10.20
N PHE A 90 -9.62 -6.70 -9.06
CA PHE A 90 -9.78 -6.06 -7.77
C PHE A 90 -8.73 -4.96 -7.52
N ALA A 91 -7.45 -5.25 -7.78
CA ALA A 91 -6.38 -4.28 -7.63
C ALA A 91 -6.59 -3.05 -8.55
N VAL A 92 -6.99 -3.27 -9.80
CA VAL A 92 -7.30 -2.19 -10.75
C VAL A 92 -8.46 -1.32 -10.25
N ALA A 93 -9.54 -1.92 -9.78
CA ALA A 93 -10.69 -1.18 -9.26
C ALA A 93 -10.31 -0.33 -8.02
N LEU A 94 -9.50 -0.89 -7.12
CA LEU A 94 -9.00 -0.18 -5.94
C LEU A 94 -8.11 1.00 -6.33
N LEU A 95 -7.20 0.80 -7.28
CA LEU A 95 -6.31 1.83 -7.79
C LEU A 95 -7.07 2.96 -8.50
N GLU A 96 -8.06 2.63 -9.33
CA GLU A 96 -8.89 3.64 -10.00
C GLU A 96 -9.69 4.47 -8.99
N LYS A 97 -10.25 3.84 -7.96
CA LYS A 97 -10.92 4.55 -6.87
C LYS A 97 -9.97 5.49 -6.13
N ALA A 98 -8.77 5.01 -5.79
CA ALA A 98 -7.76 5.84 -5.13
C ALA A 98 -7.31 7.01 -6.00
N LYS A 99 -7.13 6.80 -7.31
CA LYS A 99 -6.79 7.85 -8.28
C LYS A 99 -7.89 8.92 -8.37
N GLN A 100 -9.15 8.52 -8.37
CA GLN A 100 -10.28 9.47 -8.36
C GLN A 100 -10.31 10.30 -7.06
N ILE A 101 -10.03 9.68 -5.92
CA ILE A 101 -9.91 10.39 -4.63
C ILE A 101 -8.77 11.42 -4.70
N CYS A 102 -7.60 11.06 -5.19
CA CYS A 102 -6.49 12.00 -5.38
C CYS A 102 -6.88 13.16 -6.29
N ALA A 103 -7.50 12.88 -7.43
CA ALA A 103 -7.95 13.91 -8.37
C ALA A 103 -8.96 14.89 -7.75
N SER A 104 -9.90 14.40 -6.92
CA SER A 104 -10.85 15.26 -6.21
C SER A 104 -10.18 16.18 -5.19
N HIS A 105 -8.96 15.86 -4.74
CA HIS A 105 -8.13 16.70 -3.87
C HIS A 105 -7.12 17.57 -4.65
N GLY A 106 -7.17 17.53 -5.99
CA GLY A 106 -6.24 18.26 -6.85
C GLY A 106 -4.82 17.69 -6.87
N VAL A 107 -4.66 16.39 -6.60
CA VAL A 107 -3.38 15.68 -6.58
C VAL A 107 -3.29 14.72 -7.76
N GLU A 108 -2.19 14.83 -8.54
CA GLU A 108 -1.88 13.85 -9.57
C GLU A 108 -1.34 12.58 -8.95
N ALA A 109 -1.93 11.43 -9.30
CA ALA A 109 -1.50 10.13 -8.82
C ALA A 109 -1.14 9.19 -9.98
N LYS A 110 0.02 8.55 -9.86
CA LYS A 110 0.42 7.38 -10.65
C LYS A 110 0.04 6.11 -9.91
N VAL A 111 -0.48 5.15 -10.62
CA VAL A 111 -0.91 3.88 -10.04
C VAL A 111 0.03 2.75 -10.47
N VAL A 112 0.42 1.93 -9.52
CA VAL A 112 1.34 0.80 -9.72
C VAL A 112 0.77 -0.43 -9.01
N THR A 113 0.85 -1.57 -9.65
CA THR A 113 0.51 -2.86 -9.03
C THR A 113 1.48 -3.94 -9.49
N GLU A 114 1.84 -4.82 -8.58
CA GLU A 114 2.75 -5.95 -8.84
C GLU A 114 2.23 -7.22 -8.17
N ILE A 115 2.51 -8.36 -8.81
CA ILE A 115 2.16 -9.67 -8.25
C ILE A 115 3.28 -10.09 -7.30
N GLY A 116 2.94 -10.40 -6.06
CA GLY A 116 3.90 -10.84 -5.06
C GLY A 116 3.32 -10.91 -3.66
N ASP A 117 4.09 -11.44 -2.73
CA ASP A 117 3.77 -11.30 -1.30
C ASP A 117 3.78 -9.80 -0.93
N PRO A 118 2.73 -9.28 -0.29
CA PRO A 118 2.60 -7.85 -0.03
C PRO A 118 3.80 -7.23 0.69
N LYS A 119 4.46 -7.96 1.58
CA LYS A 119 5.62 -7.47 2.34
C LYS A 119 6.80 -7.18 1.42
N THR A 120 7.16 -8.17 0.59
CA THR A 120 8.29 -8.04 -0.34
C THR A 120 7.94 -7.15 -1.52
N ALA A 121 6.74 -7.29 -2.10
CA ALA A 121 6.32 -6.50 -3.25
C ALA A 121 6.33 -4.98 -2.98
N VAL A 122 5.94 -4.54 -1.76
CA VAL A 122 6.03 -3.12 -1.38
C VAL A 122 7.48 -2.66 -1.30
N CYS A 123 8.38 -3.45 -0.68
CA CYS A 123 9.80 -3.10 -0.57
C CYS A 123 10.49 -3.09 -1.94
N ASP A 124 10.19 -4.06 -2.80
CA ASP A 124 10.72 -4.13 -4.17
C ASP A 124 10.25 -2.93 -5.01
N ALA A 125 8.98 -2.52 -4.85
CA ALA A 125 8.46 -1.33 -5.51
C ALA A 125 9.14 -0.03 -5.03
N VAL A 126 9.49 0.06 -3.74
CA VAL A 126 10.27 1.18 -3.21
C VAL A 126 11.60 1.33 -3.95
N GLU A 127 12.33 0.24 -4.14
CA GLU A 127 13.61 0.25 -4.85
C GLU A 127 13.42 0.53 -6.36
N LYS A 128 12.51 -0.19 -7.00
CA LYS A 128 12.25 -0.11 -8.44
C LYS A 128 11.82 1.29 -8.90
N HIS A 129 11.08 2.01 -8.07
CA HIS A 129 10.56 3.34 -8.40
C HIS A 129 11.35 4.49 -7.76
N ASP A 130 12.47 4.20 -7.07
CA ASP A 130 13.30 5.18 -6.35
C ASP A 130 12.47 6.04 -5.38
N ILE A 131 11.69 5.40 -4.53
CA ILE A 131 10.80 6.05 -3.57
C ILE A 131 11.61 6.68 -2.43
N ASN A 132 11.30 7.93 -2.11
CA ASN A 132 11.96 8.68 -1.04
C ASN A 132 11.19 8.65 0.28
N LEU A 133 9.89 8.32 0.24
CA LEU A 133 9.05 8.16 1.43
C LEU A 133 7.95 7.13 1.13
N LEU A 134 7.92 6.06 1.92
CA LEU A 134 6.85 5.07 1.91
C LEU A 134 5.84 5.37 3.01
N ILE A 135 4.56 5.33 2.69
CA ILE A 135 3.47 5.56 3.65
C ILE A 135 2.54 4.35 3.64
N LEU A 136 2.18 3.90 4.84
CA LEU A 136 1.36 2.73 5.10
C LEU A 136 0.32 3.03 6.17
N GLY A 137 -0.83 2.37 6.13
CA GLY A 137 -1.71 2.25 7.29
C GLY A 137 -1.10 1.34 8.36
N GLU A 138 -1.47 1.55 9.62
CA GLU A 138 -0.94 0.73 10.72
C GLU A 138 -1.27 -0.76 10.58
N ARG A 139 -2.40 -1.07 9.94
CA ARG A 139 -2.87 -2.45 9.67
C ARG A 139 -3.56 -2.55 8.33
N GLY A 140 -3.47 -3.76 7.74
CA GLY A 140 -4.40 -4.24 6.74
C GLY A 140 -5.56 -5.01 7.41
N HIS A 141 -6.05 -6.07 6.76
CA HIS A 141 -7.08 -6.94 7.31
C HIS A 141 -6.61 -7.74 8.54
N GLY A 142 -7.20 -7.51 9.71
CA GLY A 142 -6.96 -8.34 10.89
C GLY A 142 -7.64 -7.84 12.17
N THR A 143 -8.17 -8.79 12.96
CA THR A 143 -9.04 -8.55 14.12
C THR A 143 -8.28 -8.30 15.46
N ILE A 144 -6.98 -8.16 15.46
CA ILE A 144 -6.20 -8.04 16.71
C ILE A 144 -6.26 -6.60 17.23
N LYS A 145 -7.04 -6.39 18.29
CA LYS A 145 -7.31 -5.09 18.92
C LYS A 145 -6.15 -4.49 19.74
N ARG A 146 -4.93 -5.02 19.67
CA ARG A 146 -3.80 -4.47 20.43
C ARG A 146 -2.86 -3.72 19.47
N ALA A 147 -2.26 -2.64 19.96
CA ALA A 147 -1.39 -1.68 19.31
C ALA A 147 -0.10 -2.26 18.68
N ILE A 148 -0.23 -3.26 17.84
CA ILE A 148 0.86 -3.91 17.12
C ILE A 148 0.70 -3.55 15.66
N LEU A 149 1.76 -3.07 15.03
CA LEU A 149 1.83 -2.85 13.59
C LEU A 149 1.39 -4.12 12.84
N GLY A 150 0.67 -3.95 11.74
CA GLY A 150 0.34 -5.04 10.85
C GLY A 150 1.60 -5.72 10.29
N SER A 151 1.46 -6.95 9.81
CA SER A 151 2.61 -7.72 9.32
C SER A 151 3.35 -7.04 8.17
N VAL A 152 2.63 -6.37 7.27
CA VAL A 152 3.21 -5.62 6.14
C VAL A 152 3.91 -4.36 6.63
N SER A 153 3.24 -3.53 7.42
CA SER A 153 3.84 -2.29 7.94
C SER A 153 5.06 -2.56 8.82
N ASN A 154 5.02 -3.58 9.67
CA ASN A 154 6.16 -3.98 10.49
C ASN A 154 7.35 -4.45 9.64
N TYR A 155 7.08 -5.26 8.61
CA TYR A 155 8.13 -5.71 7.70
C TYR A 155 8.76 -4.55 6.91
N CYS A 156 7.94 -3.64 6.37
CA CYS A 156 8.43 -2.49 5.61
C CYS A 156 9.24 -1.52 6.47
N VAL A 157 8.86 -1.28 7.73
CA VAL A 157 9.65 -0.47 8.67
C VAL A 157 11.07 -1.03 8.85
N GLN A 158 11.23 -2.35 8.82
CA GLN A 158 12.53 -3.01 9.02
C GLN A 158 13.33 -3.18 7.73
N ASN A 159 12.69 -3.27 6.56
CA ASN A 159 13.35 -3.72 5.32
C ASN A 159 13.29 -2.71 4.17
N ALA A 160 12.40 -1.73 4.17
CA ALA A 160 12.35 -0.74 3.10
C ALA A 160 13.61 0.14 3.09
N LYS A 161 14.12 0.46 1.90
CA LYS A 161 15.33 1.29 1.71
C LYS A 161 15.05 2.80 1.69
N CYS A 162 13.91 3.21 2.22
CA CYS A 162 13.56 4.62 2.41
C CYS A 162 12.90 4.81 3.77
N PRO A 163 12.76 6.06 4.27
CA PRO A 163 11.92 6.35 5.42
C PRO A 163 10.50 5.82 5.24
N VAL A 164 9.94 5.26 6.32
CA VAL A 164 8.59 4.69 6.34
C VAL A 164 7.74 5.43 7.37
N LEU A 165 6.63 5.97 6.92
CA LEU A 165 5.62 6.61 7.76
C LEU A 165 4.43 5.66 7.91
N VAL A 166 4.15 5.24 9.14
CA VAL A 166 2.96 4.45 9.44
C VAL A 166 1.90 5.34 10.05
N VAL A 167 0.79 5.49 9.35
CA VAL A 167 -0.34 6.31 9.78
C VAL A 167 -1.29 5.47 10.63
N LYS A 168 -1.50 5.92 11.87
CA LYS A 168 -2.44 5.29 12.80
C LYS A 168 -3.79 5.97 12.72
N LYS A 169 -4.85 5.18 12.60
CA LYS A 169 -6.20 5.69 12.75
C LYS A 169 -6.44 5.95 14.23
N ALA A 170 -6.71 7.21 14.60
CA ALA A 170 -7.03 7.54 15.97
C ALA A 170 -8.27 6.75 16.42
N PRO A 171 -8.29 6.21 17.66
CA PRO A 171 -9.49 5.58 18.19
C PRO A 171 -10.61 6.62 18.22
N VAL A 172 -11.79 6.24 17.70
CA VAL A 172 -12.99 7.05 17.82
C VAL A 172 -13.29 7.17 19.31
N GLN A 173 -13.12 8.35 19.88
CA GLN A 173 -13.60 8.62 21.22
C GLN A 173 -15.14 8.61 21.13
N VAL A 174 -15.74 7.51 21.56
CA VAL A 174 -17.18 7.47 21.83
C VAL A 174 -17.36 8.28 23.09
N ALA A 175 -17.93 9.46 22.93
CA ALA A 175 -18.33 10.31 24.03
C ALA A 175 -19.55 9.69 24.75
#